data_c063471ca367af3bfc018b853b364831
#
_entry.id   c063471ca367af3bfc018b853b364831
#
_cell.length_a   1.000
_cell.length_b   1.000
_cell.length_c   1.000
_cell.angle_alpha   90.00
_cell.angle_beta   90.00
_cell.angle_gamma   90.00
#
_symmetry.space_group_name_H-M   'P 1'
#
loop_
_entity.id
_entity.type
_entity.pdbx_description
1 polymer ?
#
loop_
_entity_poly.entity_id
_entity_poly.type
_entity_poly.pdbx_seq_one_letter_code
_entity_poly.pdbx_strand_id
1 'polypeptide(L)'
;WAYGLPLYTGKTEKNLARRILLHPCIASIFIGIVLMIPYNFGYPIPSALAAAMHSLSGCTTALCMIVIGGIMSEMKISEFFNLHALYYSIWRLLLIPLLVLAVSYLFSMTEVSRGVSILLTAIPAPTTVVILAQQYDRKPAFASQLMFLSTLGSMITMPFIIWILQTF
;
A
#
# COMPACT_ATOMS: atom_id res chain seq x y z
N TRP A 1 -6.94 -6.65 -1.53
CA TRP A 1 -8.15 -6.59 -2.33
C TRP A 1 -9.13 -7.71 -1.97
N ALA A 2 -8.73 -8.98 -2.06
CA ALA A 2 -9.62 -10.12 -1.79
C ALA A 2 -10.23 -10.10 -0.39
N TYR A 3 -9.51 -9.63 0.62
CA TYR A 3 -9.97 -9.54 2.01
C TYR A 3 -10.57 -8.17 2.35
N GLY A 4 -10.04 -7.11 1.76
CA GLY A 4 -10.49 -5.74 2.04
C GLY A 4 -11.87 -5.42 1.47
N LEU A 5 -12.18 -5.91 0.26
CA LEU A 5 -13.45 -5.64 -0.39
C LEU A 5 -14.68 -6.11 0.41
N PRO A 6 -14.71 -7.35 0.96
CA PRO A 6 -15.81 -7.81 1.83
C PRO A 6 -16.00 -6.97 3.08
N LEU A 7 -14.91 -6.49 3.68
CA LEU A 7 -14.97 -5.64 4.88
C LEU A 7 -15.65 -4.29 4.59
N TYR A 8 -15.46 -3.74 3.40
CA TYR A 8 -16.09 -2.49 2.99
C TYR A 8 -17.55 -2.67 2.54
N THR A 9 -17.87 -3.76 1.83
CA THR A 9 -19.22 -4.03 1.31
C THR A 9 -20.19 -4.59 2.36
N GLY A 10 -19.68 -5.22 3.43
CA GLY A 10 -20.51 -5.77 4.52
C GLY A 10 -21.42 -6.92 4.12
N LYS A 11 -21.31 -7.44 2.90
CA LYS A 11 -22.13 -8.53 2.37
C LYS A 11 -21.25 -9.70 1.96
N THR A 12 -21.54 -10.86 2.54
CA THR A 12 -21.03 -12.16 2.04
C THR A 12 -21.85 -12.54 0.81
N GLU A 13 -21.57 -11.91 -0.34
CA GLU A 13 -22.26 -12.28 -1.58
C GLU A 13 -21.72 -13.60 -2.13
N LYS A 14 -22.65 -14.49 -2.52
CA LYS A 14 -22.33 -15.79 -3.16
C LYS A 14 -21.44 -15.68 -4.43
N ASN A 15 -21.31 -14.48 -5.02
CA ASN A 15 -20.53 -14.19 -6.20
C ASN A 15 -19.28 -13.32 -5.93
N LEU A 16 -18.84 -13.25 -4.67
CA LEU A 16 -17.70 -12.41 -4.27
C LEU A 16 -16.42 -12.78 -5.05
N ALA A 17 -16.15 -14.06 -5.22
CA ALA A 17 -14.99 -14.55 -5.96
C ALA A 17 -14.99 -14.08 -7.43
N ARG A 18 -16.15 -14.11 -8.10
CA ARG A 18 -16.27 -13.64 -9.47
C ARG A 18 -16.07 -12.12 -9.59
N ARG A 19 -16.59 -11.36 -8.64
CA ARG A 19 -16.46 -9.90 -8.59
C ARG A 19 -15.02 -9.46 -8.28
N ILE A 20 -14.35 -10.23 -7.43
CA ILE A 20 -12.91 -10.04 -7.13
C ILE A 20 -12.08 -10.35 -8.37
N LEU A 21 -12.28 -11.49 -9.02
CA LEU A 21 -11.52 -11.90 -10.22
C LEU A 21 -11.75 -10.98 -11.42
N LEU A 22 -12.97 -10.44 -11.59
CA LEU A 22 -13.27 -9.47 -12.64
C LEU A 22 -12.91 -8.03 -12.28
N HIS A 23 -12.38 -7.79 -11.07
CA HIS A 23 -11.95 -6.44 -10.70
C HIS A 23 -10.75 -6.01 -11.56
N PRO A 24 -10.77 -4.80 -12.16
CA PRO A 24 -9.72 -4.37 -13.09
C PRO A 24 -8.32 -4.42 -12.51
N CYS A 25 -8.15 -4.17 -11.20
CA CYS A 25 -6.84 -4.27 -10.53
C CYS A 25 -6.32 -5.72 -10.49
N ILE A 26 -7.19 -6.70 -10.26
CA ILE A 26 -6.79 -8.11 -10.21
C ILE A 26 -6.58 -8.64 -11.62
N ALA A 27 -7.46 -8.28 -12.54
CA ALA A 27 -7.30 -8.64 -13.96
C ALA A 27 -5.97 -8.11 -14.53
N SER A 28 -5.57 -6.88 -14.21
CA SER A 28 -4.29 -6.30 -14.65
C SER A 28 -3.07 -7.05 -14.09
N ILE A 29 -3.14 -7.56 -12.86
CA ILE A 29 -2.07 -8.39 -12.29
C ILE A 29 -1.93 -9.70 -13.06
N PHE A 30 -3.05 -10.38 -13.35
CA PHE A 30 -3.02 -11.61 -14.16
C PHE A 30 -2.49 -11.38 -15.57
N ILE A 31 -2.94 -10.29 -16.22
CA ILE A 31 -2.42 -9.88 -17.53
C ILE A 31 -0.90 -9.62 -17.45
N GLY A 32 -0.43 -8.93 -16.43
CA GLY A 32 0.99 -8.67 -16.20
C GLY A 32 1.81 -9.95 -16.06
N ILE A 33 1.32 -10.92 -15.29
CA ILE A 33 1.98 -12.22 -15.11
C ILE A 33 2.01 -12.98 -16.44
N VAL A 34 0.91 -12.99 -17.19
CA VAL A 34 0.85 -13.64 -18.51
C VAL A 34 1.83 -13.00 -19.50
N LEU A 35 1.96 -11.66 -19.49
CA LEU A 35 2.92 -10.94 -20.34
C LEU A 35 4.38 -11.17 -19.92
N MET A 36 4.62 -11.53 -18.67
CA MET A 36 5.97 -11.84 -18.18
C MET A 36 6.49 -13.19 -18.72
N ILE A 37 5.59 -14.13 -19.05
CA ILE A 37 5.96 -15.46 -19.57
C ILE A 37 6.72 -15.33 -20.91
N PRO A 38 6.17 -14.72 -21.99
CA PRO A 38 6.89 -14.58 -23.25
C PRO A 38 8.15 -13.73 -23.13
N TYR A 39 8.16 -12.72 -22.25
CA TYR A 39 9.36 -11.92 -21.98
C TYR A 39 10.52 -12.79 -21.47
N ASN A 40 10.25 -13.75 -20.60
CA ASN A 40 11.25 -14.69 -20.07
C ASN A 40 11.76 -15.68 -21.14
N PHE A 41 10.99 -15.92 -22.21
CA PHE A 41 11.39 -16.72 -23.37
C PHE A 41 12.09 -15.91 -24.49
N GLY A 42 12.45 -14.65 -24.22
CA GLY A 42 13.20 -13.81 -25.16
C GLY A 42 12.34 -13.04 -26.17
N TYR A 43 11.02 -12.99 -26.00
CA TYR A 43 10.13 -12.14 -26.80
C TYR A 43 9.95 -10.79 -26.10
N PRO A 44 10.64 -9.72 -26.52
CA PRO A 44 10.51 -8.41 -25.87
C PRO A 44 9.12 -7.82 -26.11
N ILE A 45 8.60 -7.15 -25.09
CA ILE A 45 7.37 -6.36 -25.22
C ILE A 45 7.61 -5.25 -26.25
N PRO A 46 6.71 -4.98 -27.20
CA PRO A 46 6.85 -3.88 -28.15
C PRO A 46 7.13 -2.56 -27.42
N SER A 47 8.14 -1.82 -27.88
CA SER A 47 8.61 -0.60 -27.23
C SER A 47 7.50 0.45 -27.03
N ALA A 48 6.60 0.56 -27.99
CA ALA A 48 5.44 1.43 -27.89
C ALA A 48 4.50 1.06 -26.72
N LEU A 49 4.26 -0.24 -26.51
CA LEU A 49 3.43 -0.71 -25.39
C LEU A 49 4.11 -0.49 -24.05
N ALA A 50 5.41 -0.78 -23.98
CA ALA A 50 6.21 -0.53 -22.77
C ALA A 50 6.23 0.95 -22.41
N ALA A 51 6.40 1.85 -23.38
CA ALA A 51 6.38 3.28 -23.18
C ALA A 51 5.00 3.79 -22.70
N ALA A 52 3.92 3.29 -23.29
CA ALA A 52 2.56 3.62 -22.85
C ALA A 52 2.29 3.17 -21.42
N MET A 53 2.69 1.96 -21.05
CA MET A 53 2.55 1.43 -19.68
C MET A 53 3.36 2.25 -18.69
N HIS A 54 4.58 2.66 -19.04
CA HIS A 54 5.43 3.49 -18.19
C HIS A 54 4.81 4.88 -17.97
N SER A 55 4.25 5.51 -19.01
CA SER A 55 3.57 6.80 -18.90
C SER A 55 2.32 6.72 -18.02
N LEU A 56 1.50 5.68 -18.18
CA LEU A 56 0.32 5.45 -17.33
C LEU A 56 0.72 5.20 -15.87
N SER A 57 1.78 4.45 -15.63
CA SER A 57 2.31 4.22 -14.26
C SER A 57 2.74 5.53 -13.60
N GLY A 58 3.43 6.41 -14.33
CA GLY A 58 3.81 7.73 -13.83
C GLY A 58 2.61 8.63 -13.47
N CYS A 59 1.56 8.61 -14.29
CA CYS A 59 0.34 9.36 -14.02
C CYS A 59 -0.42 8.88 -12.78
N THR A 60 -0.34 7.59 -12.45
CA THR A 60 -1.07 7.01 -11.31
C THR A 60 -0.70 7.67 -9.99
N THR A 61 0.59 7.88 -9.74
CA THR A 61 1.05 8.53 -8.50
C THR A 61 0.54 9.96 -8.38
N ALA A 62 0.61 10.74 -9.46
CA ALA A 62 0.13 12.12 -9.49
C ALA A 62 -1.39 12.19 -9.24
N LEU A 63 -2.17 11.34 -9.90
CA LEU A 63 -3.62 11.27 -9.72
C LEU A 63 -4.01 10.87 -8.30
N CYS A 64 -3.32 9.88 -7.71
CA CYS A 64 -3.55 9.49 -6.32
C CYS A 64 -3.30 10.65 -5.36
N MET A 65 -2.22 11.41 -5.56
CA MET A 65 -1.91 12.57 -4.71
C MET A 65 -2.94 13.69 -4.84
N ILE A 66 -3.46 13.93 -6.06
CA ILE A 66 -4.54 14.91 -6.29
C ILE A 66 -5.82 14.49 -5.57
N VAL A 67 -6.23 13.23 -5.69
CA VAL A 67 -7.43 12.70 -5.01
C VAL A 67 -7.29 12.83 -3.50
N ILE A 68 -6.16 12.45 -2.94
CA ILE A 68 -5.90 12.54 -1.50
C ILE A 68 -5.90 14.00 -1.04
N GLY A 69 -5.22 14.89 -1.79
CA GLY A 69 -5.20 16.31 -1.51
C GLY A 69 -6.60 16.93 -1.55
N GLY A 70 -7.44 16.53 -2.53
CA GLY A 70 -8.83 16.92 -2.61
C GLY A 70 -9.65 16.52 -1.37
N ILE A 71 -9.55 15.25 -0.96
CA ILE A 71 -10.23 14.77 0.26
C ILE A 71 -9.75 15.52 1.51
N MET A 72 -8.46 15.78 1.59
CA MET A 72 -7.88 16.49 2.73
C MET A 72 -8.27 17.95 2.78
N SER A 73 -8.47 18.60 1.62
CA SER A 73 -8.89 20.03 1.57
C SER A 73 -10.28 20.28 2.17
N GLU A 74 -11.14 19.27 2.18
CA GLU A 74 -12.48 19.34 2.77
C GLU A 74 -12.47 19.16 4.30
N MET A 75 -11.33 18.77 4.88
CA MET A 75 -11.20 18.47 6.30
C MET A 75 -10.78 19.71 7.09
N LYS A 76 -11.30 19.86 8.32
CA LYS A 76 -10.84 20.89 9.26
C LYS A 76 -9.46 20.53 9.80
N ILE A 77 -8.59 21.54 9.96
CA ILE A 77 -7.22 21.37 10.49
C ILE A 77 -7.22 20.66 11.86
N SER A 78 -8.23 20.91 12.70
CA SER A 78 -8.39 20.25 14.00
C SER A 78 -8.66 18.73 13.91
N GLU A 79 -9.11 18.25 12.75
CA GLU A 79 -9.40 16.82 12.53
C GLU A 79 -8.17 16.05 12.08
N PHE A 80 -7.09 16.73 11.64
CA PHE A 80 -5.85 16.09 11.21
C PHE A 80 -5.16 15.28 12.31
N PHE A 81 -5.25 15.74 13.55
CA PHE A 81 -4.61 15.10 14.71
C PHE A 81 -5.62 14.29 15.53
N ASN A 82 -6.16 13.26 14.94
CA ASN A 82 -6.97 12.31 15.67
C ASN A 82 -6.07 11.34 16.45
N LEU A 83 -6.28 11.24 17.76
CA LEU A 83 -5.50 10.37 18.65
C LEU A 83 -5.48 8.91 18.18
N HIS A 84 -6.60 8.43 17.61
CA HIS A 84 -6.70 7.07 17.07
C HIS A 84 -5.84 6.88 15.81
N ALA A 85 -5.75 7.90 14.96
CA ALA A 85 -4.91 7.85 13.76
C ALA A 85 -3.42 7.90 14.14
N LEU A 86 -3.06 8.70 15.15
CA LEU A 86 -1.69 8.76 15.68
C LEU A 86 -1.29 7.43 16.31
N TYR A 87 -2.15 6.85 17.16
CA TYR A 87 -1.93 5.56 17.78
C TYR A 87 -1.70 4.45 16.74
N TYR A 88 -2.57 4.36 15.72
CA TYR A 88 -2.41 3.42 14.62
C TYR A 88 -1.08 3.61 13.88
N SER A 89 -0.69 4.85 13.59
CA SER A 89 0.55 5.15 12.88
C SER A 89 1.78 4.72 13.67
N ILE A 90 1.81 4.96 14.99
CA ILE A 90 2.89 4.52 15.86
C ILE A 90 3.00 2.99 15.88
N TRP A 91 1.88 2.29 16.06
CA TRP A 91 1.85 0.83 16.04
C TRP A 91 2.36 0.27 14.73
N ARG A 92 1.89 0.81 13.63
CA ARG A 92 2.24 0.32 12.29
C ARG A 92 3.69 0.60 11.91
N LEU A 93 4.20 1.81 12.22
CA LEU A 93 5.52 2.25 11.77
C LEU A 93 6.67 1.83 12.69
N LEU A 94 6.39 1.60 13.96
CA LEU A 94 7.41 1.22 14.95
C LEU A 94 7.24 -0.22 15.42
N LEU A 95 6.07 -0.57 15.93
CA LEU A 95 5.89 -1.82 16.65
C LEU A 95 5.87 -3.02 15.70
N ILE A 96 5.21 -2.92 14.55
CA ILE A 96 5.18 -4.02 13.57
C ILE A 96 6.56 -4.30 12.98
N PRO A 97 7.34 -3.32 12.49
CA PRO A 97 8.70 -3.57 12.01
C PRO A 97 9.64 -4.14 13.08
N LEU A 98 9.52 -3.65 14.34
CA LEU A 98 10.31 -4.19 15.44
C LEU A 98 9.95 -5.64 15.78
N LEU A 99 8.66 -5.99 15.74
CA LEU A 99 8.23 -7.38 15.89
C LEU A 99 8.77 -8.27 14.78
N VAL A 100 8.70 -7.80 13.52
CA VAL A 100 9.26 -8.54 12.38
C VAL A 100 10.77 -8.68 12.49
N LEU A 101 11.47 -7.66 12.98
CA LEU A 101 12.89 -7.74 13.30
C LEU A 101 13.15 -8.86 14.33
N ALA A 102 12.45 -8.87 15.46
CA ALA A 102 12.60 -9.86 16.50
C ALA A 102 12.31 -11.28 15.98
N VAL A 103 11.23 -11.45 15.22
CA VAL A 103 10.87 -12.74 14.61
C VAL A 103 11.90 -13.19 13.58
N SER A 104 12.46 -12.27 12.78
CA SER A 104 13.47 -12.59 11.77
C SER A 104 14.77 -13.15 12.37
N TYR A 105 15.12 -12.73 13.59
CA TYR A 105 16.24 -13.31 14.34
C TYR A 105 15.93 -14.73 14.83
N LEU A 106 14.69 -15.00 15.23
CA LEU A 106 14.26 -16.32 15.70
C LEU A 106 14.32 -17.37 14.58
N PHE A 107 14.00 -16.96 13.33
CA PHE A 107 13.95 -17.86 12.18
C PHE A 107 15.24 -17.91 11.35
N SER A 108 16.34 -17.33 11.83
CA SER A 108 17.66 -17.33 11.13
C SER A 108 17.57 -16.94 9.65
N MET A 109 16.78 -15.90 9.34
CA MET A 109 16.62 -15.42 7.97
C MET A 109 17.92 -14.83 7.44
N THR A 110 18.13 -14.94 6.12
CA THR A 110 19.25 -14.26 5.45
C THR A 110 19.13 -12.75 5.61
N GLU A 111 20.25 -12.04 5.63
CA GLU A 111 20.29 -10.57 5.82
C GLU A 111 19.40 -9.82 4.81
N VAL A 112 19.44 -10.25 3.55
CA VAL A 112 18.61 -9.65 2.49
C VAL A 112 17.13 -9.87 2.75
N SER A 113 16.70 -11.09 3.09
CA SER A 113 15.30 -11.40 3.36
C SER A 113 14.79 -10.65 4.60
N ARG A 114 15.64 -10.52 5.62
CA ARG A 114 15.36 -9.75 6.83
C ARG A 114 15.14 -8.28 6.50
N GLY A 115 16.07 -7.66 5.80
CA GLY A 115 15.99 -6.25 5.40
C GLY A 115 14.74 -5.95 4.58
N VAL A 116 14.45 -6.77 3.57
CA VAL A 116 13.26 -6.62 2.73
C VAL A 116 11.97 -6.74 3.54
N SER A 117 11.87 -7.76 4.42
CA SER A 117 10.67 -7.99 5.25
C SER A 117 10.39 -6.81 6.19
N ILE A 118 11.43 -6.27 6.82
CA ILE A 118 11.30 -5.14 7.74
C ILE A 118 10.93 -3.86 6.98
N LEU A 119 11.57 -3.58 5.84
CA LEU A 119 11.26 -2.41 5.03
C LEU A 119 9.84 -2.46 4.49
N LEU A 120 9.36 -3.63 4.02
CA LEU A 120 7.98 -3.80 3.55
C LEU A 120 6.94 -3.57 4.65
N THR A 121 7.25 -3.96 5.89
CA THR A 121 6.33 -3.73 7.02
C THR A 121 6.37 -2.30 7.54
N ALA A 122 7.47 -1.58 7.33
CA ALA A 122 7.65 -0.18 7.71
C ALA A 122 6.99 0.82 6.73
N ILE A 123 6.45 0.34 5.59
CA ILE A 123 5.74 1.19 4.63
C ILE A 123 4.48 1.79 5.28
N PRO A 124 4.21 3.10 5.07
CA PRO A 124 3.00 3.77 5.56
C PRO A 124 1.71 3.16 4.99
N ALA A 125 0.56 3.63 5.48
CA ALA A 125 -0.74 3.17 5.00
C ALA A 125 -0.88 3.39 3.48
N PRO A 126 -1.33 2.37 2.71
CA PRO A 126 -1.42 2.48 1.26
C PRO A 126 -2.55 3.40 0.82
N THR A 127 -2.32 4.18 -0.24
CA THR A 127 -3.30 5.09 -0.87
C THR A 127 -4.56 4.37 -1.32
N THR A 128 -4.46 3.09 -1.65
CA THR A 128 -5.60 2.26 -2.06
C THR A 128 -6.69 2.17 -0.99
N VAL A 129 -6.34 2.26 0.29
CA VAL A 129 -7.32 2.27 1.41
C VAL A 129 -8.18 3.53 1.36
N VAL A 130 -7.59 4.68 1.03
CA VAL A 130 -8.30 5.96 0.90
C VAL A 130 -9.27 5.93 -0.29
N ILE A 131 -8.79 5.44 -1.43
CA ILE A 131 -9.61 5.32 -2.66
C ILE A 131 -10.79 4.37 -2.42
N LEU A 132 -10.56 3.24 -1.77
CA LEU A 132 -11.62 2.30 -1.41
C LEU A 132 -12.61 2.92 -0.42
N ALA A 133 -12.13 3.61 0.60
CA ALA A 133 -12.98 4.28 1.58
C ALA A 133 -13.90 5.31 0.90
N GLN A 134 -13.38 6.05 -0.09
CA GLN A 134 -14.16 7.00 -0.87
C GLN A 134 -15.16 6.30 -1.79
N GLN A 135 -14.75 5.24 -2.49
CA GLN A 135 -15.61 4.50 -3.41
C GLN A 135 -16.81 3.84 -2.72
N TYR A 136 -16.64 3.41 -1.48
CA TYR A 136 -17.68 2.74 -0.67
C TYR A 136 -18.30 3.63 0.41
N ASP A 137 -18.00 4.93 0.40
CA ASP A 137 -18.48 5.92 1.39
C ASP A 137 -18.29 5.48 2.85
N ARG A 138 -17.11 4.93 3.15
CA ARG A 138 -16.72 4.42 4.48
C ARG A 138 -15.65 5.29 5.12
N LYS A 139 -16.09 6.45 5.66
CA LYS A 139 -15.21 7.40 6.39
C LYS A 139 -13.91 7.75 5.64
N PRO A 140 -13.98 8.28 4.39
CA PRO A 140 -12.80 8.59 3.59
C PRO A 140 -11.88 9.60 4.28
N ALA A 141 -12.43 10.54 5.03
CA ALA A 141 -11.68 11.51 5.82
C ALA A 141 -10.74 10.83 6.82
N PHE A 142 -11.23 9.84 7.58
CA PHE A 142 -10.40 9.09 8.54
C PHE A 142 -9.30 8.26 7.85
N ALA A 143 -9.61 7.64 6.71
CA ALA A 143 -8.62 6.92 5.91
C ALA A 143 -7.50 7.85 5.40
N SER A 144 -7.85 9.07 4.97
CA SER A 144 -6.89 10.08 4.54
C SER A 144 -6.01 10.57 5.68
N GLN A 145 -6.58 10.77 6.88
CA GLN A 145 -5.82 11.10 8.10
C GLN A 145 -4.77 10.03 8.42
N LEU A 146 -5.19 8.76 8.43
CA LEU A 146 -4.29 7.62 8.69
C LEU A 146 -3.14 7.58 7.69
N MET A 147 -3.44 7.75 6.41
CA MET A 147 -2.43 7.76 5.37
C MET A 147 -1.46 8.93 5.55
N PHE A 148 -1.96 10.15 5.76
CA PHE A 148 -1.16 11.35 5.91
C PHE A 148 -0.23 11.26 7.13
N LEU A 149 -0.76 10.94 8.31
CA LEU A 149 0.02 10.80 9.54
C LEU A 149 1.05 9.68 9.44
N SER A 150 0.69 8.54 8.84
CA SER A 150 1.64 7.45 8.64
C SER A 150 2.73 7.81 7.63
N THR A 151 2.42 8.59 6.60
CA THR A 151 3.41 9.06 5.62
C THR A 151 4.38 10.06 6.23
N LEU A 152 3.87 11.04 7.00
CA LEU A 152 4.73 11.97 7.73
C LEU A 152 5.61 11.24 8.77
N GLY A 153 5.01 10.31 9.52
CA GLY A 153 5.74 9.49 10.48
C GLY A 153 6.83 8.64 9.82
N SER A 154 6.58 8.10 8.63
CA SER A 154 7.55 7.28 7.91
C SER A 154 8.81 8.05 7.49
N MET A 155 8.73 9.36 7.28
CA MET A 155 9.90 10.21 6.97
C MET A 155 10.95 10.17 8.09
N ILE A 156 10.52 9.95 9.32
CA ILE A 156 11.41 9.84 10.49
C ILE A 156 11.72 8.37 10.79
N THR A 157 10.70 7.51 10.77
CA THR A 157 10.86 6.11 11.17
C THR A 157 11.65 5.27 10.16
N MET A 158 11.54 5.54 8.85
CA MET A 158 12.27 4.79 7.83
C MET A 158 13.80 4.95 7.95
N PRO A 159 14.38 6.16 8.02
CA PRO A 159 15.81 6.34 8.26
C PRO A 159 16.27 5.67 9.56
N PHE A 160 15.47 5.75 10.61
CA PHE A 160 15.78 5.13 11.90
C PHE A 160 15.82 3.59 11.82
N ILE A 161 14.86 2.98 11.11
CA ILE A 161 14.83 1.52 10.89
C ILE A 161 16.01 1.08 10.02
N ILE A 162 16.35 1.84 8.97
CA ILE A 162 17.51 1.56 8.12
C ILE A 162 18.82 1.62 8.94
N TRP A 163 18.92 2.62 9.80
CA TRP A 163 20.08 2.75 10.70
C TRP A 163 20.22 1.54 11.66
N ILE A 164 19.12 1.10 12.24
CA ILE A 164 19.10 -0.13 13.07
C ILE A 164 19.56 -1.33 12.24
N LEU A 165 19.03 -1.51 11.02
CA LEU A 165 19.39 -2.63 10.15
C LEU A 165 20.87 -2.66 9.73
N GLN A 166 21.50 -1.48 9.64
CA GLN A 166 22.93 -1.38 9.33
C GLN A 166 23.84 -1.63 10.54
N THR A 167 23.29 -1.50 11.76
CA THR A 167 24.05 -1.65 13.00
C THR A 167 23.99 -3.10 13.51
N PHE A 168 22.98 -3.85 13.13
CA PHE A 168 22.75 -5.24 13.54
C PHE A 168 22.77 -6.20 12.35
#